data_58b49d3834e43836ca22e870987934a6
#
_entry.id   58b49d3834e43836ca22e870987934a6
#
_cell.length_a   1.000
_cell.length_b   1.000
_cell.length_c   1.000
_cell.angle_alpha   90.00
_cell.angle_beta   90.00
_cell.angle_gamma   90.00
#
_symmetry.space_group_name_H-M   'P 1'
#
loop_
_entity.id
_entity.type
_entity.pdbx_description
1 polymer ?
#
loop_
_entity_poly.entity_id
_entity_poly.type
_entity_poly.pdbx_seq_one_letter_code
_entity_poly.pdbx_strand_id
1 'polypeptide(L)'
;MALDGANSTPEAKTHGSESAAEGDRCHAGAAGYKEIDVASGGTITGKFTFEGELPVDAIEQIAITKNPDVCGDGYREVVWVDVQDGALRGSFVFIEKIKEGKAWAEPEGGNYVVAQKGCRFRPWAQVVRPGPILIRNEDPGVLHNINTRELIGVEKGRVVKRTMFNFGQPDPGDIEETIKPRRSAYISINCEAHNFMFGYMMAPKHPYAVVVGEDGSFAIDNVPAGTYTLKAWHPRFGVQETEVTVDTSGDTVVEFTYSTE
;
A
#
# COMPACT_ATOMS: atom_id res chain seq x y z
N MET A 1 75.59 -28.64 1.25
CA MET A 1 75.23 -28.45 2.65
C MET A 1 73.72 -28.57 2.75
N ALA A 2 73.28 -29.66 3.28
CA ALA A 2 71.88 -29.94 3.56
C ALA A 2 71.48 -29.27 4.87
N LEU A 3 70.25 -28.80 4.99
CA LEU A 3 69.52 -28.74 6.26
C LEU A 3 68.04 -29.03 6.02
N ASP A 4 67.65 -30.10 6.66
CA ASP A 4 66.27 -30.57 6.82
C ASP A 4 65.40 -29.55 7.58
N GLY A 5 64.11 -29.52 7.25
CA GLY A 5 63.13 -28.75 7.98
C GLY A 5 61.75 -29.44 7.89
N ALA A 6 61.35 -30.11 8.95
CA ALA A 6 60.27 -31.05 9.13
C ALA A 6 58.90 -30.53 8.72
N ASN A 7 58.17 -31.40 8.10
CA ASN A 7 56.75 -31.39 7.81
C ASN A 7 55.93 -31.70 9.09
N SER A 8 55.04 -30.84 9.48
CA SER A 8 54.02 -31.11 10.50
C SER A 8 52.66 -30.67 10.01
N THR A 9 51.85 -31.62 9.62
CA THR A 9 50.43 -31.54 9.33
C THR A 9 49.67 -31.28 10.62
N PRO A 10 48.65 -30.38 10.63
CA PRO A 10 47.67 -30.33 11.70
C PRO A 10 46.46 -31.15 11.32
N GLU A 11 46.03 -31.96 12.28
CA GLU A 11 44.83 -32.79 12.31
C GLU A 11 43.54 -31.98 12.07
N ALA A 12 42.64 -32.58 11.26
CA ALA A 12 41.29 -32.15 11.08
C ALA A 12 40.44 -32.43 12.32
N LYS A 13 39.98 -31.37 12.98
CA LYS A 13 38.91 -31.46 13.98
C LYS A 13 37.56 -31.40 13.29
N THR A 14 36.86 -32.51 13.35
CA THR A 14 35.41 -32.60 13.03
C THR A 14 34.63 -31.80 14.04
N HIS A 15 34.01 -30.71 13.59
CA HIS A 15 32.94 -30.03 14.34
C HIS A 15 31.60 -30.56 13.84
N GLY A 16 30.83 -31.04 14.80
CA GLY A 16 29.47 -31.55 14.62
C GLY A 16 28.52 -30.48 14.08
N SER A 17 27.60 -30.98 13.25
CA SER A 17 26.47 -30.24 12.77
C SER A 17 25.50 -29.93 13.93
N GLU A 18 25.51 -28.73 14.44
CA GLU A 18 24.38 -28.18 15.20
C GLU A 18 23.35 -27.64 14.22
N SER A 19 22.17 -28.23 14.27
CA SER A 19 20.98 -27.77 13.58
C SER A 19 20.66 -26.36 14.08
N ALA A 20 20.77 -25.36 13.22
CA ALA A 20 20.25 -24.03 13.48
C ALA A 20 18.73 -24.12 13.63
N ALA A 21 18.25 -23.90 14.85
CA ALA A 21 16.85 -23.68 15.14
C ALA A 21 16.32 -22.53 14.26
N GLU A 22 15.22 -22.79 13.58
CA GLU A 22 14.40 -21.75 12.93
C GLU A 22 14.08 -20.70 13.98
N GLY A 23 14.76 -19.57 13.87
CA GLY A 23 14.50 -18.41 14.70
C GLY A 23 13.12 -17.84 14.38
N ASP A 24 12.25 -17.99 15.36
CA ASP A 24 10.97 -17.31 15.49
C ASP A 24 11.16 -15.80 15.19
N ARG A 25 10.83 -15.39 13.95
CA ARG A 25 10.81 -13.98 13.57
C ARG A 25 9.56 -13.37 14.20
N CYS A 26 9.65 -13.02 15.46
CA CYS A 26 8.69 -12.12 16.09
C CYS A 26 8.66 -10.82 15.31
N HIS A 27 7.72 -10.69 14.37
CA HIS A 27 7.40 -9.44 13.70
C HIS A 27 6.82 -8.53 14.78
N ALA A 28 7.62 -7.58 15.27
CA ALA A 28 7.15 -6.55 16.16
C ALA A 28 6.04 -5.78 15.42
N GLY A 29 4.78 -5.99 15.85
CA GLY A 29 3.63 -5.24 15.34
C GLY A 29 3.91 -3.75 15.41
N ALA A 30 3.35 -2.97 14.48
CA ALA A 30 3.46 -1.51 14.51
C ALA A 30 3.07 -1.00 15.91
N ALA A 31 3.87 -0.09 16.48
CA ALA A 31 3.74 0.34 17.87
C ALA A 31 2.28 0.68 18.25
N GLY A 32 1.67 -0.15 19.09
CA GLY A 32 0.32 0.06 19.64
C GLY A 32 -0.78 -0.88 19.12
N TYR A 33 -0.52 -1.77 18.15
CA TYR A 33 -1.44 -2.82 17.72
C TYR A 33 -0.91 -4.19 18.14
N LYS A 34 -1.79 -5.02 18.72
CA LYS A 34 -1.47 -6.38 19.18
C LYS A 34 -2.16 -7.40 18.29
N GLU A 35 -1.40 -8.27 17.68
CA GLU A 35 -1.92 -9.42 16.94
C GLU A 35 -2.41 -10.50 17.93
N ILE A 36 -3.63 -10.96 17.74
CA ILE A 36 -4.28 -12.03 18.50
C ILE A 36 -5.01 -12.97 17.56
N ASP A 37 -5.27 -14.19 18.02
CA ASP A 37 -6.23 -15.06 17.34
C ASP A 37 -7.66 -14.56 17.60
N VAL A 38 -8.37 -14.20 16.54
CA VAL A 38 -9.76 -13.77 16.61
C VAL A 38 -10.64 -14.99 16.41
N ALA A 39 -10.94 -15.71 17.50
CA ALA A 39 -11.71 -16.95 17.46
C ALA A 39 -13.13 -16.78 16.90
N SER A 40 -13.71 -15.59 17.05
CA SER A 40 -14.98 -15.21 16.45
C SER A 40 -14.95 -13.72 16.10
N GLY A 41 -15.08 -13.40 14.83
CA GLY A 41 -15.13 -12.04 14.32
C GLY A 41 -16.22 -11.88 13.28
N GLY A 42 -16.80 -10.69 13.21
CA GLY A 42 -17.73 -10.33 12.14
C GLY A 42 -17.00 -9.80 10.91
N THR A 43 -17.77 -9.53 9.87
CA THR A 43 -17.30 -8.90 8.64
C THR A 43 -18.02 -7.57 8.44
N ILE A 44 -17.27 -6.53 8.11
CA ILE A 44 -17.85 -5.27 7.64
C ILE A 44 -17.82 -5.31 6.12
N THR A 45 -19.00 -5.30 5.50
CA THR A 45 -19.15 -5.30 4.04
C THR A 45 -19.88 -4.03 3.58
N GLY A 46 -19.75 -3.71 2.30
CA GLY A 46 -20.52 -2.59 1.77
C GLY A 46 -20.13 -2.18 0.38
N LYS A 47 -20.64 -1.00 -0.01
CA LYS A 47 -20.34 -0.36 -1.29
C LYS A 47 -19.90 1.07 -1.09
N PHE A 48 -19.04 1.49 -2.00
CA PHE A 48 -18.58 2.87 -2.10
C PHE A 48 -18.96 3.41 -3.48
N THR A 49 -19.90 4.34 -3.50
CA THR A 49 -20.53 4.84 -4.71
C THR A 49 -20.31 6.33 -4.90
N PHE A 50 -20.60 6.78 -6.10
CA PHE A 50 -20.59 8.19 -6.47
C PHE A 50 -21.93 8.53 -7.15
N GLU A 51 -22.49 9.66 -6.78
CA GLU A 51 -23.73 10.20 -7.36
C GLU A 51 -23.50 11.62 -7.88
N GLY A 52 -24.22 11.98 -8.95
CA GLY A 52 -24.13 13.29 -9.57
C GLY A 52 -23.19 13.36 -10.77
N GLU A 53 -22.83 14.57 -11.18
CA GLU A 53 -21.94 14.80 -12.31
C GLU A 53 -20.47 14.74 -11.88
N LEU A 54 -19.63 14.12 -12.72
CA LEU A 54 -18.19 14.12 -12.46
C LEU A 54 -17.64 15.55 -12.49
N PRO A 55 -16.69 15.89 -11.60
CA PRO A 55 -15.97 17.14 -11.68
C PRO A 55 -15.34 17.34 -13.07
N VAL A 56 -15.32 18.56 -13.57
CA VAL A 56 -14.77 18.88 -14.90
C VAL A 56 -13.30 18.48 -15.07
N ASP A 57 -12.58 18.36 -13.97
CA ASP A 57 -11.19 17.91 -13.88
C ASP A 57 -11.05 16.47 -13.38
N ALA A 58 -12.12 15.65 -13.44
CA ALA A 58 -12.07 14.24 -13.10
C ALA A 58 -11.14 13.46 -14.04
N ILE A 59 -11.04 13.88 -15.29
CA ILE A 59 -10.19 13.30 -16.32
C ILE A 59 -9.38 14.43 -16.98
N GLU A 60 -8.09 14.24 -17.08
CA GLU A 60 -7.15 15.19 -17.67
C GLU A 60 -6.34 14.54 -18.79
N GLN A 61 -6.12 15.27 -19.89
CA GLN A 61 -5.27 14.84 -20.98
C GLN A 61 -3.88 15.46 -20.80
N ILE A 62 -2.87 14.65 -20.44
CA ILE A 62 -1.51 15.10 -20.21
C ILE A 62 -0.61 14.67 -21.37
N ALA A 63 0.09 15.62 -21.98
CA ALA A 63 1.01 15.34 -23.08
C ALA A 63 2.16 14.43 -22.65
N ILE A 64 2.43 13.38 -23.43
CA ILE A 64 3.58 12.50 -23.27
C ILE A 64 4.75 13.16 -23.99
N THR A 65 5.70 13.71 -23.25
CA THR A 65 6.84 14.44 -23.79
C THR A 65 8.16 13.66 -23.68
N LYS A 66 8.13 12.49 -23.04
CA LYS A 66 9.30 11.63 -22.81
C LYS A 66 8.95 10.17 -23.03
N ASN A 67 9.91 9.40 -23.53
CA ASN A 67 9.84 7.95 -23.70
C ASN A 67 8.57 7.47 -24.44
N PRO A 68 8.22 8.04 -25.62
CA PRO A 68 6.97 7.70 -26.32
C PRO A 68 6.89 6.21 -26.66
N ASP A 69 8.00 5.56 -26.98
CA ASP A 69 8.07 4.12 -27.32
C ASP A 69 7.56 3.21 -26.19
N VAL A 70 7.63 3.67 -24.93
CA VAL A 70 7.19 2.91 -23.73
C VAL A 70 5.97 3.53 -23.09
N CYS A 71 5.96 4.87 -22.96
CA CYS A 71 4.86 5.58 -22.32
C CYS A 71 3.65 5.77 -23.23
N GLY A 72 3.82 5.63 -24.57
CA GLY A 72 2.82 5.90 -25.59
C GLY A 72 2.97 7.29 -26.19
N ASP A 73 2.30 7.51 -27.33
CA ASP A 73 2.36 8.76 -28.09
C ASP A 73 1.21 9.72 -27.75
N GLY A 74 1.46 11.01 -27.97
CA GLY A 74 0.45 12.06 -27.91
C GLY A 74 0.08 12.44 -26.49
N TYR A 75 -1.08 12.05 -26.04
CA TYR A 75 -1.61 12.38 -24.72
C TYR A 75 -1.97 11.14 -23.92
N ARG A 76 -1.74 11.20 -22.63
CA ARG A 76 -2.25 10.22 -21.68
C ARG A 76 -3.46 10.77 -20.97
N GLU A 77 -4.53 9.99 -20.97
CA GLU A 77 -5.66 10.22 -20.09
C GLU A 77 -5.27 9.84 -18.66
N VAL A 78 -5.39 10.81 -17.79
CA VAL A 78 -5.20 10.68 -16.36
C VAL A 78 -6.55 10.77 -15.68
N VAL A 79 -6.99 9.66 -15.11
CA VAL A 79 -8.29 9.55 -14.44
C VAL A 79 -8.09 9.82 -12.96
N TRP A 80 -8.44 11.03 -12.51
CA TRP A 80 -8.37 11.43 -11.10
C TRP A 80 -9.56 10.92 -10.28
N VAL A 81 -10.70 10.75 -10.94
CA VAL A 81 -11.94 10.22 -10.36
C VAL A 81 -12.46 9.14 -11.29
N ASP A 82 -12.30 7.90 -10.89
CA ASP A 82 -12.74 6.72 -11.66
C ASP A 82 -14.09 6.24 -11.13
N VAL A 83 -15.14 6.51 -11.90
CA VAL A 83 -16.50 6.03 -11.61
C VAL A 83 -16.98 5.14 -12.74
N GLN A 84 -17.32 3.90 -12.41
CA GLN A 84 -17.91 2.95 -13.36
C GLN A 84 -19.16 2.31 -12.74
N ASP A 85 -20.27 2.37 -13.44
CA ASP A 85 -21.55 1.85 -12.98
C ASP A 85 -21.95 2.32 -11.56
N GLY A 86 -21.58 3.58 -11.22
CA GLY A 86 -21.80 4.17 -9.91
C GLY A 86 -20.73 3.81 -8.86
N ALA A 87 -19.84 2.87 -9.12
CA ALA A 87 -18.75 2.51 -8.21
C ALA A 87 -17.63 3.55 -8.22
N LEU A 88 -17.26 4.09 -7.06
CA LEU A 88 -16.13 5.02 -6.91
C LEU A 88 -14.85 4.24 -6.61
N ARG A 89 -14.07 3.99 -7.67
CA ARG A 89 -12.86 3.17 -7.63
C ARG A 89 -11.66 3.94 -7.06
N GLY A 90 -10.65 3.19 -6.64
CA GLY A 90 -9.43 3.80 -6.06
C GLY A 90 -9.62 4.39 -4.67
N SER A 91 -10.72 4.06 -4.01
CA SER A 91 -11.04 4.44 -2.66
C SER A 91 -10.51 3.42 -1.65
N PHE A 92 -10.40 3.83 -0.40
CA PHE A 92 -9.96 2.99 0.71
C PHE A 92 -11.00 3.01 1.83
N VAL A 93 -11.26 1.85 2.43
CA VAL A 93 -12.11 1.74 3.62
C VAL A 93 -11.30 1.11 4.74
N PHE A 94 -11.38 1.66 5.95
CA PHE A 94 -10.57 1.20 7.07
C PHE A 94 -11.21 1.54 8.43
N ILE A 95 -10.89 0.76 9.45
CA ILE A 95 -11.20 1.08 10.83
C ILE A 95 -10.22 2.17 11.31
N GLU A 96 -10.70 3.24 11.94
CA GLU A 96 -9.82 4.32 12.40
C GLU A 96 -8.83 3.85 13.46
N LYS A 97 -9.34 3.15 14.48
CA LYS A 97 -8.57 2.68 15.62
C LYS A 97 -9.04 1.32 16.09
N ILE A 98 -8.12 0.41 16.16
CA ILE A 98 -8.33 -0.89 16.80
C ILE A 98 -7.03 -1.27 17.52
N LYS A 99 -7.15 -1.80 18.74
CA LYS A 99 -5.97 -2.07 19.59
C LYS A 99 -5.40 -3.46 19.38
N GLU A 100 -6.26 -4.42 19.07
CA GLU A 100 -5.88 -5.81 18.87
C GLU A 100 -6.81 -6.50 17.88
N GLY A 101 -6.35 -7.57 17.26
CA GLY A 101 -7.12 -8.33 16.28
C GLY A 101 -6.22 -9.22 15.42
N LYS A 102 -6.70 -9.56 14.22
CA LYS A 102 -6.01 -10.48 13.30
C LYS A 102 -4.60 -10.04 12.95
N ALA A 103 -3.73 -11.01 12.66
CA ALA A 103 -2.42 -10.75 12.10
C ALA A 103 -2.53 -10.15 10.68
N TRP A 104 -1.49 -9.44 10.26
CA TRP A 104 -1.34 -9.06 8.87
C TRP A 104 -1.22 -10.30 7.99
N ALA A 105 -1.98 -10.34 6.90
CA ALA A 105 -1.74 -11.33 5.87
C ALA A 105 -0.40 -11.05 5.17
N GLU A 106 0.34 -12.10 4.86
CA GLU A 106 1.53 -11.95 4.02
C GLU A 106 1.11 -11.52 2.61
N PRO A 107 1.78 -10.53 2.03
CA PRO A 107 1.49 -10.13 0.66
C PRO A 107 1.84 -11.25 -0.32
N GLU A 108 1.14 -11.29 -1.45
CA GLU A 108 1.44 -12.23 -2.53
C GLU A 108 2.91 -12.08 -2.96
N GLY A 109 3.61 -13.20 -3.07
CA GLY A 109 5.05 -13.20 -3.37
C GLY A 109 5.96 -12.75 -2.22
N GLY A 110 5.43 -12.59 -0.99
CA GLY A 110 6.19 -12.31 0.22
C GLY A 110 6.62 -10.85 0.40
N ASN A 111 6.33 -9.97 -0.56
CA ASN A 111 6.69 -8.55 -0.49
C ASN A 111 5.57 -7.65 -1.02
N TYR A 112 5.39 -6.50 -0.37
CA TYR A 112 4.66 -5.41 -1.01
C TYR A 112 5.50 -4.85 -2.16
N VAL A 113 4.88 -4.60 -3.30
CA VAL A 113 5.57 -4.11 -4.51
C VAL A 113 4.85 -2.89 -5.07
N VAL A 114 5.62 -1.87 -5.45
CA VAL A 114 5.19 -0.82 -6.36
C VAL A 114 5.96 -0.99 -7.65
N ALA A 115 5.33 -1.57 -8.66
CA ALA A 115 5.92 -1.71 -9.98
C ALA A 115 5.70 -0.46 -10.83
N GLN A 116 6.69 -0.12 -11.66
CA GLN A 116 6.68 0.93 -12.66
C GLN A 116 6.73 0.24 -14.02
N LYS A 117 5.56 0.17 -14.70
CA LYS A 117 5.40 -0.55 -15.95
C LYS A 117 4.51 0.21 -16.93
N GLY A 118 5.00 0.41 -18.16
CA GLY A 118 4.32 1.20 -19.18
C GLY A 118 4.06 2.62 -18.69
N CYS A 119 5.01 3.17 -17.93
CA CYS A 119 4.94 4.48 -17.29
C CYS A 119 3.67 4.65 -16.42
N ARG A 120 3.38 3.64 -15.60
CA ARG A 120 2.32 3.63 -14.61
C ARG A 120 2.83 2.96 -13.34
N PHE A 121 2.37 3.42 -12.18
CA PHE A 121 2.51 2.64 -10.93
C PHE A 121 1.47 1.52 -10.89
N ARG A 122 1.90 0.33 -10.47
CA ARG A 122 1.05 -0.86 -10.32
C ARG A 122 1.34 -1.56 -8.99
N PRO A 123 0.32 -1.84 -8.18
CA PRO A 123 -1.05 -1.36 -8.33
C PRO A 123 -1.14 0.17 -8.18
N TRP A 124 -2.17 0.77 -8.74
CA TRP A 124 -2.41 2.21 -8.63
C TRP A 124 -2.85 2.62 -7.21
N ALA A 125 -3.56 1.74 -6.50
CA ALA A 125 -3.97 1.88 -5.12
C ALA A 125 -3.66 0.59 -4.36
N GLN A 126 -3.10 0.68 -3.15
CA GLN A 126 -2.84 -0.50 -2.31
C GLN A 126 -2.79 -0.15 -0.82
N VAL A 127 -3.19 -1.12 0.00
CA VAL A 127 -2.94 -1.11 1.45
C VAL A 127 -1.64 -1.86 1.71
N VAL A 128 -0.75 -1.27 2.48
CA VAL A 128 0.54 -1.86 2.82
C VAL A 128 0.76 -1.84 4.34
N ARG A 129 1.41 -2.86 4.87
CA ARG A 129 1.93 -2.83 6.24
C ARG A 129 3.09 -1.83 6.30
N PRO A 130 3.16 -0.94 7.32
CA PRO A 130 4.38 -0.17 7.55
C PRO A 130 5.61 -1.09 7.68
N GLY A 131 6.62 -0.87 6.86
CA GLY A 131 7.79 -1.76 6.78
C GLY A 131 8.40 -1.78 5.39
N PRO A 132 9.14 -2.86 5.05
CA PRO A 132 9.79 -3.01 3.75
C PRO A 132 8.80 -3.03 2.59
N ILE A 133 9.22 -2.45 1.47
CA ILE A 133 8.50 -2.44 0.19
C ILE A 133 9.52 -2.49 -0.95
N LEU A 134 9.21 -3.21 -2.02
CA LEU A 134 10.02 -3.23 -3.22
C LEU A 134 9.49 -2.20 -4.24
N ILE A 135 10.38 -1.39 -4.73
CA ILE A 135 10.13 -0.47 -5.83
C ILE A 135 10.76 -1.09 -7.07
N ARG A 136 9.93 -1.51 -8.02
CA ARG A 136 10.34 -2.28 -9.18
C ARG A 136 10.21 -1.45 -10.45
N ASN A 137 11.30 -1.24 -11.18
CA ASN A 137 11.24 -0.73 -12.55
C ASN A 137 11.18 -1.90 -13.54
N GLU A 138 10.10 -1.97 -14.33
CA GLU A 138 9.90 -2.99 -15.38
C GLU A 138 10.01 -2.41 -16.79
N ASP A 139 10.35 -1.12 -16.94
CA ASP A 139 10.45 -0.45 -18.23
C ASP A 139 11.92 -0.28 -18.67
N PRO A 140 12.45 -1.15 -19.55
CA PRO A 140 13.85 -1.05 -20.00
C PRO A 140 14.13 0.29 -20.71
N GLY A 141 15.25 0.93 -20.33
CA GLY A 141 15.69 2.19 -20.95
C GLY A 141 14.88 3.41 -20.55
N VAL A 142 13.99 3.30 -19.57
CA VAL A 142 13.20 4.41 -19.04
C VAL A 142 13.63 4.74 -17.61
N LEU A 143 14.09 5.99 -17.44
CA LEU A 143 14.28 6.52 -16.09
C LEU A 143 12.91 6.81 -15.47
N HIS A 144 12.54 6.05 -14.49
CA HIS A 144 11.48 6.42 -13.57
C HIS A 144 12.02 7.10 -12.33
N ASN A 145 11.13 7.83 -11.65
CA ASN A 145 11.37 8.38 -10.32
C ASN A 145 10.18 7.98 -9.45
N ILE A 146 10.45 7.67 -8.21
CA ILE A 146 9.39 7.52 -7.22
C ILE A 146 9.58 8.52 -6.09
N ASN A 147 8.60 9.43 -5.95
CA ASN A 147 8.50 10.36 -4.85
C ASN A 147 7.30 9.97 -3.99
N THR A 148 7.57 9.39 -2.83
CA THR A 148 6.58 8.89 -1.88
C THR A 148 6.37 9.91 -0.78
N ARG A 149 5.12 10.36 -0.60
CA ARG A 149 4.78 11.44 0.33
C ARG A 149 3.65 11.04 1.26
N GLU A 150 3.87 11.18 2.55
CA GLU A 150 2.82 11.13 3.57
C GLU A 150 1.92 12.37 3.44
N LEU A 151 0.60 12.15 3.42
CA LEU A 151 -0.41 13.20 3.32
C LEU A 151 -0.96 13.51 4.72
N ILE A 152 -0.53 14.60 5.32
CA ILE A 152 -0.90 14.98 6.68
C ILE A 152 -2.05 15.98 6.64
N GLY A 153 -3.08 15.75 7.46
CA GLY A 153 -4.24 16.65 7.58
C GLY A 153 -5.33 16.44 6.53
N VAL A 154 -5.35 15.28 5.85
CA VAL A 154 -6.40 14.87 4.90
C VAL A 154 -7.79 15.05 5.50
N GLU A 155 -8.01 14.58 6.73
CA GLU A 155 -9.30 14.65 7.44
C GLU A 155 -9.72 16.08 7.83
N LYS A 156 -8.80 17.05 7.72
CA LYS A 156 -9.04 18.44 8.06
C LYS A 156 -9.14 19.35 6.82
N GLY A 157 -9.15 18.75 5.63
CA GLY A 157 -9.18 19.51 4.37
C GLY A 157 -7.93 20.36 4.08
N ARG A 158 -6.85 20.18 4.86
CA ARG A 158 -5.58 20.90 4.71
C ARG A 158 -4.43 19.91 4.61
N VAL A 159 -4.08 19.53 3.38
CA VAL A 159 -3.06 18.51 3.14
C VAL A 159 -1.66 19.11 3.10
N VAL A 160 -0.81 18.68 4.00
CA VAL A 160 0.64 18.92 3.96
C VAL A 160 1.33 17.63 3.51
N LYS A 161 2.13 17.72 2.45
CA LYS A 161 2.88 16.59 1.90
C LYS A 161 4.27 16.52 2.52
N ARG A 162 4.60 15.41 3.18
CA ARG A 162 5.92 15.13 3.72
C ARG A 162 6.58 14.00 2.94
N THR A 163 7.67 14.29 2.25
CA THR A 163 8.44 13.26 1.53
C THR A 163 8.96 12.22 2.52
N MET A 164 8.76 10.95 2.19
CA MET A 164 9.32 9.80 2.90
C MET A 164 10.62 9.37 2.24
N PHE A 165 10.58 9.13 0.94
CA PHE A 165 11.75 8.94 0.08
C PHE A 165 11.46 9.49 -1.33
N ASN A 166 12.53 9.83 -2.05
CA ASN A 166 12.47 10.34 -3.42
C ASN A 166 13.79 9.98 -4.12
N PHE A 167 13.72 9.14 -5.15
CA PHE A 167 14.88 8.76 -5.95
C PHE A 167 14.51 8.37 -7.37
N GLY A 168 15.52 8.46 -8.26
CA GLY A 168 15.40 7.98 -9.63
C GLY A 168 15.85 6.53 -9.75
N GLN A 169 15.20 5.78 -10.64
CA GLN A 169 15.53 4.40 -10.97
C GLN A 169 15.69 4.28 -12.50
N PRO A 170 16.93 4.44 -13.01
CA PRO A 170 17.18 4.44 -14.44
C PRO A 170 17.13 3.05 -15.08
N ASP A 171 17.46 2.02 -14.31
CA ASP A 171 17.57 0.66 -14.79
C ASP A 171 16.43 -0.22 -14.27
N PRO A 172 16.01 -1.26 -15.01
CA PRO A 172 15.09 -2.28 -14.52
C PRO A 172 15.64 -3.00 -13.28
N GLY A 173 14.75 -3.41 -12.41
CA GLY A 173 15.07 -4.15 -11.19
C GLY A 173 14.37 -3.63 -9.95
N ASP A 174 14.73 -4.16 -8.81
CA ASP A 174 14.12 -3.88 -7.52
C ASP A 174 15.04 -3.03 -6.63
N ILE A 175 14.45 -2.05 -5.97
CA ILE A 175 15.08 -1.29 -4.88
C ILE A 175 14.20 -1.47 -3.65
N GLU A 176 14.79 -1.91 -2.54
CA GLU A 176 14.08 -2.03 -1.27
C GLU A 176 14.07 -0.67 -0.56
N GLU A 177 12.89 -0.27 -0.11
CA GLU A 177 12.65 0.92 0.68
C GLU A 177 11.77 0.63 1.89
N THR A 178 11.57 1.62 2.75
CA THR A 178 10.76 1.45 3.96
C THR A 178 9.61 2.45 4.00
N ILE A 179 8.39 1.94 4.04
CA ILE A 179 7.18 2.73 4.32
C ILE A 179 7.11 2.96 5.84
N LYS A 180 7.39 4.20 6.25
CA LYS A 180 7.40 4.62 7.66
C LYS A 180 6.64 5.92 7.86
N PRO A 181 5.30 5.87 7.83
CA PRO A 181 4.48 7.04 8.11
C PRO A 181 4.63 7.45 9.59
N ARG A 182 4.56 8.75 9.86
CA ARG A 182 4.74 9.30 11.22
C ARG A 182 3.46 9.83 11.82
N ARG A 183 2.58 10.42 11.02
CA ARG A 183 1.39 11.15 11.46
C ARG A 183 0.11 10.74 10.75
N SER A 184 0.22 10.11 9.58
CA SER A 184 -0.90 9.81 8.72
C SER A 184 -0.67 8.51 7.97
N ALA A 185 -1.70 7.69 7.80
CA ALA A 185 -1.63 6.48 6.98
C ALA A 185 -1.76 6.76 5.47
N TYR A 186 -2.19 7.96 5.08
CA TYR A 186 -2.44 8.33 3.69
C TYR A 186 -1.15 8.69 2.97
N ILE A 187 -0.91 8.09 1.81
CA ILE A 187 0.34 8.22 1.05
C ILE A 187 0.01 8.46 -0.41
N SER A 188 0.68 9.43 -1.03
CA SER A 188 0.72 9.59 -2.49
C SER A 188 2.07 9.19 -3.03
N ILE A 189 2.08 8.61 -4.22
CA ILE A 189 3.28 8.33 -5.01
C ILE A 189 3.19 9.06 -6.35
N ASN A 190 4.29 9.65 -6.78
CA ASN A 190 4.37 10.39 -8.04
C ASN A 190 5.72 10.12 -8.71
N CYS A 191 5.74 10.13 -10.04
CA CYS A 191 6.97 10.18 -10.81
C CYS A 191 7.25 11.63 -11.23
N GLU A 192 8.42 12.16 -10.87
CA GLU A 192 8.82 13.52 -11.26
C GLU A 192 9.37 13.57 -12.70
N ALA A 193 9.71 12.41 -13.28
CA ALA A 193 10.10 12.31 -14.69
C ALA A 193 8.88 12.27 -15.62
N HIS A 194 7.73 11.73 -15.15
CA HIS A 194 6.49 11.56 -15.92
C HIS A 194 5.30 12.07 -15.09
N ASN A 195 4.86 13.29 -15.36
CA ASN A 195 3.85 14.02 -14.56
C ASN A 195 2.45 13.38 -14.59
N PHE A 196 2.21 12.45 -15.49
CA PHE A 196 0.97 11.65 -15.59
C PHE A 196 1.02 10.34 -14.79
N MET A 197 2.13 10.05 -14.10
CA MET A 197 2.34 8.82 -13.38
C MET A 197 2.20 9.06 -11.87
N PHE A 198 1.14 8.52 -11.29
CA PHE A 198 0.81 8.68 -9.87
C PHE A 198 0.10 7.45 -9.33
N GLY A 199 -0.03 7.38 -8.01
CA GLY A 199 -0.77 6.35 -7.30
C GLY A 199 -0.92 6.70 -5.83
N TYR A 200 -1.61 5.84 -5.11
CA TYR A 200 -1.89 6.04 -3.69
C TYR A 200 -1.66 4.77 -2.90
N MET A 201 -1.25 4.94 -1.66
CA MET A 201 -1.14 3.86 -0.69
C MET A 201 -1.79 4.28 0.62
N MET A 202 -2.24 3.28 1.36
CA MET A 202 -2.59 3.44 2.76
C MET A 202 -1.72 2.50 3.59
N ALA A 203 -1.05 3.05 4.61
CA ALA A 203 -0.20 2.29 5.52
C ALA A 203 -0.68 2.44 6.98
N PRO A 204 -1.82 1.81 7.33
CA PRO A 204 -2.37 1.85 8.67
C PRO A 204 -1.52 1.00 9.63
N LYS A 205 -1.75 1.17 10.94
CA LYS A 205 -1.02 0.40 11.97
C LYS A 205 -1.57 -1.01 12.20
N HIS A 206 -2.65 -1.38 11.55
CA HIS A 206 -3.40 -2.64 11.71
C HIS A 206 -3.95 -3.11 10.35
N PRO A 207 -4.31 -4.39 10.17
CA PRO A 207 -4.71 -4.95 8.89
C PRO A 207 -6.19 -4.71 8.49
N TYR A 208 -6.93 -3.91 9.25
CA TYR A 208 -8.34 -3.64 8.97
C TYR A 208 -8.51 -2.44 8.04
N ALA A 209 -7.98 -2.58 6.84
CA ALA A 209 -8.07 -1.61 5.76
C ALA A 209 -8.07 -2.36 4.42
N VAL A 210 -8.83 -1.86 3.47
CA VAL A 210 -8.96 -2.46 2.13
C VAL A 210 -9.03 -1.36 1.06
N VAL A 211 -8.62 -1.71 -0.15
CA VAL A 211 -8.96 -0.94 -1.36
C VAL A 211 -10.33 -1.40 -1.83
N VAL A 212 -11.16 -0.47 -2.21
CA VAL A 212 -12.49 -0.74 -2.79
C VAL A 212 -12.34 -1.47 -4.13
N GLY A 213 -13.12 -2.51 -4.33
CA GLY A 213 -13.11 -3.32 -5.54
C GLY A 213 -13.59 -2.56 -6.79
N GLU A 214 -13.45 -3.17 -7.94
CA GLU A 214 -13.83 -2.56 -9.22
C GLU A 214 -15.34 -2.29 -9.35
N ASP A 215 -16.15 -3.07 -8.65
CA ASP A 215 -17.60 -2.93 -8.56
C ASP A 215 -18.08 -2.05 -7.40
N GLY A 216 -17.15 -1.36 -6.73
CA GLY A 216 -17.40 -0.53 -5.56
C GLY A 216 -17.56 -1.31 -4.26
N SER A 217 -17.50 -2.63 -4.26
CA SER A 217 -17.65 -3.44 -3.05
C SER A 217 -16.38 -3.40 -2.19
N PHE A 218 -16.56 -3.61 -0.89
CA PHE A 218 -15.47 -3.84 0.05
C PHE A 218 -15.88 -4.85 1.13
N ALA A 219 -14.89 -5.53 1.70
CA ALA A 219 -15.07 -6.42 2.85
C ALA A 219 -13.86 -6.34 3.78
N ILE A 220 -14.12 -6.10 5.06
CA ILE A 220 -13.11 -6.16 6.14
C ILE A 220 -13.52 -7.31 7.04
N ASP A 221 -12.84 -8.43 6.91
CA ASP A 221 -13.15 -9.69 7.59
C ASP A 221 -12.48 -9.81 8.96
N ASN A 222 -13.01 -10.73 9.74
CA ASN A 222 -12.47 -11.17 11.03
C ASN A 222 -12.21 -10.00 12.00
N VAL A 223 -13.19 -9.09 12.08
CA VAL A 223 -13.18 -7.94 12.99
C VAL A 223 -13.70 -8.39 14.36
N PRO A 224 -12.96 -8.20 15.47
CA PRO A 224 -13.46 -8.48 16.81
C PRO A 224 -14.77 -7.74 17.07
N ALA A 225 -15.67 -8.35 17.87
CA ALA A 225 -16.92 -7.68 18.25
C ALA A 225 -16.64 -6.37 18.97
N GLY A 226 -17.37 -5.32 18.61
CA GLY A 226 -17.17 -3.99 19.18
C GLY A 226 -17.78 -2.89 18.34
N THR A 227 -17.66 -1.66 18.82
CA THR A 227 -18.08 -0.47 18.09
C THR A 227 -16.85 0.29 17.60
N TYR A 228 -16.85 0.64 16.34
CA TYR A 228 -15.70 1.23 15.63
C TYR A 228 -16.12 2.43 14.80
N THR A 229 -15.22 3.40 14.64
CA THR A 229 -15.32 4.40 13.58
C THR A 229 -14.74 3.80 12.31
N LEU A 230 -15.59 3.59 11.32
CA LEU A 230 -15.19 3.19 9.97
C LEU A 230 -15.01 4.44 9.12
N LYS A 231 -13.90 4.51 8.41
CA LYS A 231 -13.57 5.62 7.52
C LYS A 231 -13.43 5.15 6.09
N ALA A 232 -13.90 5.98 5.18
CA ALA A 232 -13.74 5.82 3.74
C ALA A 232 -12.97 7.03 3.19
N TRP A 233 -11.94 6.79 2.40
CA TRP A 233 -11.10 7.84 1.82
C TRP A 233 -11.00 7.69 0.31
N HIS A 234 -11.34 8.77 -0.39
CA HIS A 234 -10.97 8.93 -1.79
C HIS A 234 -9.99 10.11 -1.93
N PRO A 235 -8.88 9.94 -2.70
CA PRO A 235 -7.83 10.97 -2.77
C PRO A 235 -8.30 12.34 -3.21
N ARG A 236 -9.35 12.43 -4.02
CA ARG A 236 -9.92 13.66 -4.53
C ARG A 236 -11.00 14.25 -3.62
N PHE A 237 -11.82 13.39 -2.99
CA PHE A 237 -13.00 13.83 -2.24
C PHE A 237 -12.77 13.86 -0.72
N GLY A 238 -11.63 13.38 -0.23
CA GLY A 238 -11.32 13.39 1.20
C GLY A 238 -11.89 12.18 1.95
N VAL A 239 -12.28 12.39 3.21
CA VAL A 239 -12.68 11.32 4.12
C VAL A 239 -14.12 11.47 4.54
N GLN A 240 -14.88 10.37 4.51
CA GLN A 240 -16.16 10.21 5.21
C GLN A 240 -15.96 9.23 6.37
N GLU A 241 -16.79 9.34 7.40
CA GLU A 241 -16.75 8.43 8.55
C GLU A 241 -18.16 8.07 9.05
N THR A 242 -18.28 6.90 9.61
CA THR A 242 -19.49 6.42 10.27
C THR A 242 -19.14 5.50 11.43
N GLU A 243 -20.03 5.40 12.42
CA GLU A 243 -19.90 4.43 13.50
C GLU A 243 -20.55 3.12 13.08
N VAL A 244 -19.88 2.00 13.36
CA VAL A 244 -20.37 0.65 13.09
C VAL A 244 -20.23 -0.23 14.30
N THR A 245 -21.22 -1.09 14.56
CA THR A 245 -21.14 -2.13 15.58
C THR A 245 -21.01 -3.48 14.89
N VAL A 246 -19.98 -4.21 15.26
CA VAL A 246 -19.66 -5.54 14.75
C VAL A 246 -19.97 -6.57 15.84
N ASP A 247 -20.75 -7.57 15.49
CA ASP A 247 -21.05 -8.72 16.34
C ASP A 247 -19.99 -9.83 16.20
N THR A 248 -20.07 -10.85 17.02
CA THR A 248 -19.14 -12.01 17.02
C THR A 248 -19.25 -12.87 15.75
N SER A 249 -20.27 -12.68 14.95
CA SER A 249 -20.49 -13.36 13.67
C SER A 249 -21.46 -12.56 12.81
N GLY A 250 -21.42 -12.80 11.49
CA GLY A 250 -22.30 -12.15 10.52
C GLY A 250 -21.70 -10.89 9.92
N ASP A 251 -22.48 -10.28 9.05
CA ASP A 251 -22.06 -9.11 8.27
C ASP A 251 -22.70 -7.85 8.83
N THR A 252 -21.88 -6.82 9.00
CA THR A 252 -22.32 -5.43 9.20
C THR A 252 -22.22 -4.72 7.87
N VAL A 253 -23.37 -4.33 7.28
CA VAL A 253 -23.42 -3.70 5.98
C VAL A 253 -23.37 -2.19 6.11
N VAL A 254 -22.48 -1.54 5.34
CA VAL A 254 -22.26 -0.08 5.34
C VAL A 254 -22.14 0.42 3.91
N GLU A 255 -22.76 1.56 3.63
CA GLU A 255 -22.63 2.24 2.34
C GLU A 255 -22.00 3.61 2.52
N PHE A 256 -21.08 3.93 1.63
CA PHE A 256 -20.52 5.28 1.50
C PHE A 256 -20.88 5.82 0.12
N THR A 257 -21.34 7.06 0.09
CA THR A 257 -21.65 7.75 -1.17
C THR A 257 -20.99 9.13 -1.16
N TYR A 258 -20.19 9.40 -2.17
CA TYR A 258 -19.83 10.78 -2.50
C TYR A 258 -20.77 11.34 -3.54
N SER A 259 -21.09 12.62 -3.41
CA SER A 259 -21.90 13.34 -4.39
C SER A 259 -21.27 14.69 -4.70
N THR A 260 -21.45 15.15 -5.91
CA THR A 260 -21.29 16.55 -6.28
C THR A 260 -22.69 17.17 -6.34
N GLU A 261 -22.90 18.20 -5.52
CA GLU A 261 -24.11 19.03 -5.61
C GLU A 261 -24.11 19.91 -6.85
#